data_5670979adcd6f35dc6730e9ce8e4798e
#
_entry.id   5670979adcd6f35dc6730e9ce8e4798e
#
_cell.length_a   1.000
_cell.length_b   1.000
_cell.length_c   1.000
_cell.angle_alpha   90.00
_cell.angle_beta   90.00
_cell.angle_gamma   90.00
#
_symmetry.space_group_name_H-M   'P 1'
#
loop_
_entity.id
_entity.type
_entity.pdbx_description
1 polymer ?
#
loop_
_entity_poly.entity_id
_entity_poly.type
_entity_poly.pdbx_seq_one_letter_code
_entity_poly.pdbx_strand_id
1 'polypeptide(L)'
;MSVVLTSVVSHLVLATAATALASGTMAQEACKLPGLGTAIVAGVRDGRTLLLVDGRELRLEKLGPEQDRYGRVLAIAYTDDAHESLQQLMLAQGAARVSARVGDRRCAELLLKAERAARAAARGLWADPNFAPLPSHDVTRITAVRGQFALIEGKVLSVRENGATIYVNFGRRWAQDFAVTILKRHRRDFAAANIDPKELEGRRIRVRGWVEQRRGPIMEASAPEQIEVIR
;
A
#
# COMPACT_ATOMS: atom_id res chain seq x y z
N MET A 1 58.62 -60.78 9.59
CA MET A 1 58.11 -60.80 10.98
C MET A 1 57.28 -59.56 11.16
N SER A 2 55.98 -59.70 11.00
CA SER A 2 55.03 -58.61 11.02
C SER A 2 54.14 -58.74 12.26
N VAL A 3 54.06 -57.70 13.04
CA VAL A 3 53.10 -57.60 14.16
C VAL A 3 51.96 -56.69 13.74
N VAL A 4 50.72 -57.25 13.76
CA VAL A 4 49.49 -56.55 13.49
C VAL A 4 48.92 -56.07 14.82
N LEU A 5 48.73 -54.77 14.99
CA LEU A 5 47.99 -54.19 16.11
C LEU A 5 46.60 -53.76 15.58
N THR A 6 45.54 -54.43 16.04
CA THR A 6 44.17 -54.08 15.81
C THR A 6 43.71 -53.05 16.85
N SER A 7 43.37 -51.81 16.40
CA SER A 7 42.80 -50.82 17.23
C SER A 7 41.25 -50.79 16.95
N VAL A 8 40.47 -51.06 18.00
CA VAL A 8 39.02 -50.99 17.97
C VAL A 8 38.66 -49.54 18.28
N VAL A 9 38.18 -48.84 17.30
CA VAL A 9 37.60 -47.47 17.48
C VAL A 9 36.07 -47.59 17.60
N SER A 10 35.60 -47.45 18.84
CA SER A 10 34.17 -47.32 19.10
C SER A 10 33.66 -45.99 18.53
N HIS A 11 32.81 -46.04 17.50
CA HIS A 11 32.12 -44.89 16.98
C HIS A 11 30.88 -44.64 17.83
N LEU A 12 30.94 -43.59 18.65
CA LEU A 12 29.78 -43.04 19.33
C LEU A 12 29.01 -42.22 18.30
N VAL A 13 27.88 -42.75 17.81
CA VAL A 13 26.96 -42.02 16.93
C VAL A 13 26.14 -41.06 17.79
N LEU A 14 26.50 -39.78 17.80
CA LEU A 14 25.65 -38.74 18.31
C LEU A 14 24.54 -38.48 17.29
N ALA A 15 23.32 -38.95 17.56
CA ALA A 15 22.14 -38.54 16.81
C ALA A 15 21.78 -37.11 17.19
N THR A 16 22.18 -36.14 16.36
CA THR A 16 21.69 -34.78 16.44
C THR A 16 20.27 -34.76 15.85
N ALA A 17 19.26 -34.68 16.73
CA ALA A 17 17.91 -34.39 16.33
C ALA A 17 17.86 -32.96 15.76
N ALA A 18 17.87 -32.82 14.44
CA ALA A 18 17.60 -31.59 13.76
C ALA A 18 16.11 -31.29 13.93
N THR A 19 15.73 -30.46 14.91
CA THR A 19 14.42 -29.83 14.97
C THR A 19 14.30 -28.91 13.75
N ALA A 20 13.68 -29.40 12.70
CA ALA A 20 13.22 -28.58 11.59
C ALA A 20 12.18 -27.60 12.15
N LEU A 21 12.62 -26.37 12.41
CA LEU A 21 11.72 -25.24 12.55
C LEU A 21 10.98 -25.10 11.21
N ALA A 22 9.77 -25.65 11.16
CA ALA A 22 8.83 -25.36 10.10
C ALA A 22 8.56 -23.86 10.17
N SER A 23 9.34 -23.10 9.39
CA SER A 23 9.02 -21.72 9.05
C SER A 23 7.72 -21.80 8.26
N GLY A 24 6.59 -21.74 8.98
CA GLY A 24 5.28 -21.56 8.39
C GLY A 24 5.35 -20.27 7.58
N THR A 25 5.65 -20.38 6.31
CA THR A 25 5.32 -19.35 5.33
C THR A 25 3.81 -19.16 5.48
N MET A 26 3.42 -18.12 6.25
CA MET A 26 2.08 -17.58 6.18
C MET A 26 1.84 -17.30 4.70
N ALA A 27 1.14 -18.20 4.04
CA ALA A 27 0.70 -18.00 2.67
C ALA A 27 -0.09 -16.70 2.71
N GLN A 28 0.52 -15.65 2.18
CA GLN A 28 -0.10 -14.33 2.13
C GLN A 28 -1.37 -14.54 1.30
N GLU A 29 -2.54 -14.45 1.95
CA GLU A 29 -3.81 -14.63 1.27
C GLU A 29 -3.83 -13.73 0.03
N ALA A 30 -3.82 -14.35 -1.13
CA ALA A 30 -3.80 -13.65 -2.39
C ALA A 30 -5.04 -12.74 -2.53
N CYS A 31 -4.87 -11.61 -3.18
CA CYS A 31 -5.98 -10.79 -3.64
C CYS A 31 -6.82 -11.64 -4.62
N LYS A 32 -7.96 -12.14 -4.14
CA LYS A 32 -8.90 -12.93 -4.95
C LYS A 32 -10.17 -12.11 -5.12
N LEU A 33 -10.47 -11.79 -6.36
CA LEU A 33 -11.63 -11.00 -6.75
C LEU A 33 -12.49 -11.79 -7.74
N PRO A 34 -13.78 -11.48 -7.89
CA PRO A 34 -14.63 -12.07 -8.91
C PRO A 34 -14.07 -11.82 -10.30
N GLY A 35 -13.96 -12.88 -11.10
CA GLY A 35 -13.54 -12.78 -12.51
C GLY A 35 -14.55 -12.01 -13.36
N LEU A 36 -14.05 -11.19 -14.27
CA LEU A 36 -14.82 -10.52 -15.32
C LEU A 36 -14.64 -11.21 -16.69
N GLY A 37 -13.84 -12.29 -16.73
CA GLY A 37 -13.41 -12.93 -17.97
C GLY A 37 -12.14 -12.29 -18.54
N THR A 38 -11.87 -12.61 -19.80
CA THR A 38 -10.73 -12.06 -20.55
C THR A 38 -11.19 -10.90 -21.44
N ALA A 39 -10.26 -10.00 -21.74
CA ALA A 39 -10.50 -8.88 -22.61
C ALA A 39 -9.24 -8.51 -23.38
N ILE A 40 -9.43 -8.06 -24.61
CA ILE A 40 -8.34 -7.65 -25.50
C ILE A 40 -8.12 -6.15 -25.37
N VAL A 41 -6.87 -5.72 -25.28
CA VAL A 41 -6.51 -4.30 -25.14
C VAL A 41 -6.37 -3.67 -26.51
N ALA A 42 -7.23 -2.72 -26.85
CA ALA A 42 -7.13 -1.88 -28.03
C ALA A 42 -6.11 -0.75 -27.88
N GLY A 43 -5.95 -0.24 -26.66
CA GLY A 43 -5.04 0.85 -26.39
C GLY A 43 -5.00 1.26 -24.92
N VAL A 44 -4.07 2.13 -24.60
CA VAL A 44 -3.95 2.77 -23.29
C VAL A 44 -4.36 4.21 -23.46
N ARG A 45 -5.44 4.61 -22.78
CA ARG A 45 -5.94 5.98 -22.83
C ARG A 45 -5.12 6.90 -21.91
N ASP A 46 -4.82 6.40 -20.75
CA ASP A 46 -4.02 7.08 -19.72
C ASP A 46 -3.47 6.06 -18.72
N GLY A 47 -2.70 6.48 -17.72
CA GLY A 47 -2.11 5.58 -16.72
C GLY A 47 -3.10 4.83 -15.82
N ARG A 48 -4.41 4.97 -16.04
CA ARG A 48 -5.49 4.31 -15.27
C ARG A 48 -6.55 3.65 -16.15
N THR A 49 -6.55 3.89 -17.47
CA THR A 49 -7.64 3.49 -18.37
C THR A 49 -7.09 2.72 -19.56
N LEU A 50 -7.53 1.49 -19.69
CA LEU A 50 -7.31 0.66 -20.88
C LEU A 50 -8.55 0.71 -21.77
N LEU A 51 -8.34 0.78 -23.07
CA LEU A 51 -9.35 0.55 -24.08
C LEU A 51 -9.26 -0.93 -24.50
N LEU A 52 -10.38 -1.64 -24.45
CA LEU A 52 -10.42 -3.07 -24.67
C LEU A 52 -11.17 -3.36 -25.99
N VAL A 53 -10.45 -3.72 -27.07
CA VAL A 53 -11.07 -4.30 -28.26
C VAL A 53 -10.12 -5.21 -29.02
N ASP A 54 -8.90 -4.79 -29.38
CA ASP A 54 -7.90 -5.61 -30.07
C ASP A 54 -6.53 -5.47 -29.41
N GLY A 55 -5.67 -6.48 -29.45
CA GLY A 55 -4.33 -6.46 -28.89
C GLY A 55 -4.03 -7.62 -27.96
N ARG A 56 -3.38 -7.35 -26.82
CA ARG A 56 -3.05 -8.40 -25.86
C ARG A 56 -4.25 -8.77 -25.02
N GLU A 57 -4.47 -10.06 -24.86
CA GLU A 57 -5.48 -10.58 -23.96
C GLU A 57 -5.08 -10.34 -22.48
N LEU A 58 -6.03 -9.86 -21.69
CA LEU A 58 -5.87 -9.66 -20.26
C LEU A 58 -7.01 -10.39 -19.53
N ARG A 59 -6.66 -11.10 -18.48
CA ARG A 59 -7.63 -11.59 -17.51
C ARG A 59 -7.94 -10.46 -16.53
N LEU A 60 -9.23 -10.16 -16.37
CA LEU A 60 -9.71 -9.08 -15.50
C LEU A 60 -10.41 -9.64 -14.28
N GLU A 61 -10.14 -9.07 -13.12
CA GLU A 61 -10.83 -9.34 -11.86
C GLU A 61 -11.45 -8.05 -11.34
N LYS A 62 -12.75 -8.11 -11.05
CA LYS A 62 -13.54 -6.92 -10.68
C LYS A 62 -13.15 -6.38 -9.31
N LEU A 63 -12.78 -5.12 -9.26
CA LEU A 63 -12.44 -4.41 -8.04
C LEU A 63 -13.58 -3.46 -7.67
N GLY A 64 -14.41 -3.86 -6.70
CA GLY A 64 -15.55 -3.06 -6.28
C GLY A 64 -16.89 -3.42 -6.96
N PRO A 65 -18.00 -2.84 -6.50
CA PRO A 65 -19.33 -3.35 -6.82
C PRO A 65 -19.83 -3.01 -8.22
N GLU A 66 -19.54 -1.85 -8.79
CA GLU A 66 -20.19 -1.37 -9.99
C GLU A 66 -19.30 -0.52 -10.90
N GLN A 67 -19.85 -0.12 -12.06
CA GLN A 67 -19.27 0.86 -12.94
C GLN A 67 -19.31 2.24 -12.29
N ASP A 68 -18.34 3.07 -12.62
CA ASP A 68 -18.39 4.46 -12.23
C ASP A 68 -19.43 5.24 -13.09
N ARG A 69 -19.63 6.51 -12.76
CA ARG A 69 -20.58 7.40 -13.48
C ARG A 69 -20.30 7.56 -14.98
N TYR A 70 -19.16 7.08 -15.45
CA TYR A 70 -18.74 7.10 -16.87
C TYR A 70 -18.81 5.71 -17.50
N GLY A 71 -19.42 4.72 -16.84
CA GLY A 71 -19.52 3.36 -17.32
C GLY A 71 -18.20 2.56 -17.24
N ARG A 72 -17.19 3.03 -16.51
CA ARG A 72 -15.90 2.34 -16.40
C ARG A 72 -15.92 1.35 -15.26
N VAL A 73 -15.39 0.15 -15.51
CA VAL A 73 -15.21 -0.89 -14.50
C VAL A 73 -13.85 -0.73 -13.84
N LEU A 74 -13.83 -0.77 -12.51
CA LEU A 74 -12.58 -0.89 -11.76
C LEU A 74 -12.17 -2.37 -11.73
N ALA A 75 -10.98 -2.67 -12.21
CA ALA A 75 -10.48 -4.04 -12.27
C ALA A 75 -8.98 -4.12 -11.96
N ILE A 76 -8.58 -5.27 -11.45
CA ILE A 76 -7.20 -5.73 -11.47
C ILE A 76 -7.00 -6.52 -12.77
N ALA A 77 -5.93 -6.23 -13.48
CA ALA A 77 -5.62 -6.85 -14.77
C ALA A 77 -4.38 -7.74 -14.65
N TYR A 78 -4.46 -8.90 -15.26
CA TYR A 78 -3.36 -9.87 -15.35
C TYR A 78 -3.10 -10.20 -16.80
N THR A 79 -1.85 -10.39 -17.20
CA THR A 79 -1.51 -11.11 -18.44
C THR A 79 -1.76 -12.59 -18.23
N ASP A 80 -1.91 -13.35 -19.32
CA ASP A 80 -2.07 -14.80 -19.25
C ASP A 80 -1.03 -15.42 -18.31
N ASP A 81 -1.45 -16.36 -17.48
CA ASP A 81 -0.64 -17.14 -16.54
C ASP A 81 0.15 -16.33 -15.48
N ALA A 82 0.06 -15.02 -15.47
CA ALA A 82 0.77 -14.20 -14.48
C ALA A 82 0.13 -14.29 -13.10
N HIS A 83 0.95 -14.54 -12.08
CA HIS A 83 0.55 -14.45 -10.67
C HIS A 83 0.49 -13.01 -10.16
N GLU A 84 1.25 -12.11 -10.79
CA GLU A 84 1.29 -10.69 -10.46
C GLU A 84 0.42 -9.88 -11.43
N SER A 85 -0.34 -8.95 -10.89
CA SER A 85 -1.15 -8.05 -11.70
C SER A 85 -0.30 -7.00 -12.41
N LEU A 86 -0.80 -6.45 -13.51
CA LEU A 86 -0.15 -5.31 -14.20
C LEU A 86 0.07 -4.14 -13.24
N GLN A 87 -0.86 -3.90 -12.34
CA GLN A 87 -0.74 -2.86 -11.32
C GLN A 87 0.43 -3.12 -10.39
N GLN A 88 0.63 -4.37 -9.93
CA GLN A 88 1.78 -4.74 -9.11
C GLN A 88 3.10 -4.54 -9.86
N LEU A 89 3.17 -4.96 -11.12
CA LEU A 89 4.36 -4.79 -11.96
C LEU A 89 4.71 -3.31 -12.15
N MET A 90 3.72 -2.47 -12.47
CA MET A 90 3.93 -1.03 -12.62
C MET A 90 4.42 -0.39 -11.31
N LEU A 91 3.83 -0.78 -10.18
CA LEU A 91 4.23 -0.28 -8.86
C LEU A 91 5.64 -0.74 -8.48
N ALA A 92 5.98 -2.00 -8.75
CA ALA A 92 7.31 -2.56 -8.46
C ALA A 92 8.43 -1.89 -9.28
N GLN A 93 8.10 -1.40 -10.48
CA GLN A 93 9.00 -0.61 -11.32
C GLN A 93 9.03 0.87 -10.94
N GLY A 94 8.16 1.32 -10.03
CA GLY A 94 8.02 2.73 -9.70
C GLY A 94 7.37 3.57 -10.79
N ALA A 95 6.64 2.95 -11.73
CA ALA A 95 5.92 3.64 -12.80
C ALA A 95 4.57 4.22 -12.35
N ALA A 96 4.11 3.88 -11.14
CA ALA A 96 2.84 4.31 -10.59
C ALA A 96 2.90 4.51 -9.08
N ARG A 97 1.84 5.12 -8.53
CA ARG A 97 1.57 5.22 -7.08
C ARG A 97 0.21 4.61 -6.79
N VAL A 98 0.09 3.93 -5.65
CA VAL A 98 -1.20 3.40 -5.20
C VAL A 98 -2.16 4.56 -4.95
N SER A 99 -3.39 4.45 -5.44
CA SER A 99 -4.42 5.47 -5.28
C SER A 99 -4.89 5.59 -3.81
N ALA A 100 -5.67 6.63 -3.52
CA ALA A 100 -6.25 6.85 -2.19
C ALA A 100 -7.24 5.74 -1.78
N ARG A 101 -7.90 5.09 -2.74
CA ARG A 101 -8.83 3.99 -2.48
C ARG A 101 -8.58 2.87 -3.48
N VAL A 102 -8.40 1.67 -2.98
CA VAL A 102 -8.26 0.47 -3.81
C VAL A 102 -9.58 -0.29 -3.88
N GLY A 103 -10.35 -0.31 -2.79
CA GLY A 103 -11.66 -0.96 -2.74
C GLY A 103 -11.66 -2.36 -2.16
N ASP A 104 -10.52 -3.04 -2.15
CA ASP A 104 -10.30 -4.30 -1.44
C ASP A 104 -9.01 -4.21 -0.63
N ARG A 105 -9.07 -4.61 0.64
CA ARG A 105 -7.96 -4.47 1.57
C ARG A 105 -6.78 -5.36 1.24
N ARG A 106 -7.01 -6.62 0.86
CA ARG A 106 -5.93 -7.57 0.55
C ARG A 106 -5.20 -7.14 -0.72
N CYS A 107 -5.96 -6.69 -1.70
CA CYS A 107 -5.39 -6.11 -2.92
C CYS A 107 -4.61 -4.84 -2.60
N ALA A 108 -5.12 -3.96 -1.73
CA ALA A 108 -4.41 -2.77 -1.30
C ALA A 108 -3.07 -3.09 -0.62
N GLU A 109 -3.03 -4.08 0.26
CA GLU A 109 -1.80 -4.51 0.95
C GLU A 109 -0.73 -5.01 -0.02
N LEU A 110 -1.12 -5.79 -1.06
CA LEU A 110 -0.20 -6.26 -2.11
C LEU A 110 0.35 -5.10 -2.94
N LEU A 111 -0.53 -4.19 -3.37
CA LEU A 111 -0.14 -3.02 -4.16
C LEU A 111 0.78 -2.09 -3.35
N LEU A 112 0.45 -1.83 -2.08
CA LEU A 112 1.28 -1.04 -1.18
C LEU A 112 2.64 -1.68 -0.91
N LYS A 113 2.70 -3.02 -0.82
CA LYS A 113 3.97 -3.74 -0.66
C LYS A 113 4.88 -3.53 -1.87
N ALA A 114 4.34 -3.66 -3.09
CA ALA A 114 5.08 -3.42 -4.33
C ALA A 114 5.59 -1.97 -4.41
N GLU A 115 4.73 -0.99 -4.11
CA GLU A 115 5.11 0.42 -4.07
C GLU A 115 6.20 0.71 -3.03
N ARG A 116 6.08 0.16 -1.81
CA ARG A 116 7.09 0.35 -0.75
C ARG A 116 8.46 -0.17 -1.18
N ALA A 117 8.50 -1.32 -1.85
CA ALA A 117 9.75 -1.89 -2.35
C ALA A 117 10.39 -1.00 -3.43
N ALA A 118 9.59 -0.49 -4.37
CA ALA A 118 10.06 0.43 -5.40
C ALA A 118 10.57 1.75 -4.80
N ARG A 119 9.85 2.30 -3.83
CA ARG A 119 10.22 3.53 -3.11
C ARG A 119 11.52 3.35 -2.33
N ALA A 120 11.67 2.25 -1.60
CA ALA A 120 12.90 1.95 -0.86
C ALA A 120 14.12 1.80 -1.77
N ALA A 121 13.92 1.30 -2.98
CA ALA A 121 14.95 1.11 -4.00
C ALA A 121 15.11 2.32 -4.95
N ALA A 122 14.43 3.44 -4.68
CA ALA A 122 14.40 4.65 -5.51
C ALA A 122 14.15 4.36 -7.01
N ARG A 123 13.23 3.43 -7.33
CA ARG A 123 12.92 3.05 -8.71
C ARG A 123 11.92 4.00 -9.35
N GLY A 124 12.09 4.27 -10.65
CA GLY A 124 11.15 5.06 -11.45
C GLY A 124 10.86 6.42 -10.84
N LEU A 125 9.60 6.74 -10.59
CA LEU A 125 9.15 7.99 -9.96
C LEU A 125 9.87 8.30 -8.63
N TRP A 126 10.28 7.26 -7.90
CA TRP A 126 10.88 7.41 -6.58
C TRP A 126 12.35 7.85 -6.62
N ALA A 127 12.99 7.85 -7.80
CA ALA A 127 14.30 8.44 -8.01
C ALA A 127 14.24 9.98 -8.10
N ASP A 128 13.07 10.54 -8.45
CA ASP A 128 12.87 11.99 -8.54
C ASP A 128 12.37 12.54 -7.18
N PRO A 129 13.11 13.52 -6.58
CA PRO A 129 12.72 14.14 -5.32
C PRO A 129 11.33 14.79 -5.33
N ASN A 130 10.79 15.16 -6.49
CA ASN A 130 9.45 15.73 -6.61
C ASN A 130 8.33 14.75 -6.27
N PHE A 131 8.59 13.44 -6.35
CA PHE A 131 7.65 12.40 -5.96
C PHE A 131 7.88 11.88 -4.54
N ALA A 132 8.93 12.32 -3.86
CA ALA A 132 9.20 11.93 -2.49
C ALA A 132 8.05 12.36 -1.54
N PRO A 133 7.79 11.60 -0.46
CA PRO A 133 6.83 12.04 0.55
C PRO A 133 7.19 13.41 1.11
N LEU A 134 6.23 14.33 1.16
CA LEU A 134 6.42 15.66 1.73
C LEU A 134 6.45 15.59 3.26
N PRO A 135 7.38 16.28 3.93
CA PRO A 135 7.35 16.39 5.38
C PRO A 135 6.11 17.14 5.87
N SER A 136 5.41 16.62 6.86
CA SER A 136 4.17 17.22 7.37
C SER A 136 4.33 18.63 7.97
N HIS A 137 5.55 19.01 8.33
CA HIS A 137 5.86 20.35 8.85
C HIS A 137 6.14 21.37 7.74
N ASP A 138 6.34 20.93 6.51
CA ASP A 138 6.57 21.83 5.36
C ASP A 138 5.23 22.25 4.74
N VAL A 139 4.53 23.09 5.48
CA VAL A 139 3.20 23.59 5.10
C VAL A 139 3.23 24.31 3.75
N THR A 140 4.33 25.00 3.45
CA THR A 140 4.49 25.72 2.19
C THR A 140 4.47 24.78 1.00
N ARG A 141 5.28 23.72 1.02
CA ARG A 141 5.30 22.72 -0.06
C ARG A 141 4.00 21.95 -0.14
N ILE A 142 3.38 21.62 0.99
CA ILE A 142 2.08 20.93 1.02
C ILE A 142 1.00 21.80 0.37
N THR A 143 0.98 23.10 0.68
CA THR A 143 0.02 24.05 0.09
C THR A 143 0.25 24.25 -1.41
N ALA A 144 1.49 24.21 -1.86
CA ALA A 144 1.83 24.32 -3.28
C ALA A 144 1.26 23.17 -4.15
N VAL A 145 1.04 22.00 -3.55
CA VAL A 145 0.43 20.85 -4.23
C VAL A 145 -1.07 20.70 -3.97
N ARG A 146 -1.75 21.79 -3.60
CA ARG A 146 -3.21 21.81 -3.45
C ARG A 146 -3.91 21.33 -4.72
N GLY A 147 -4.91 20.47 -4.57
CA GLY A 147 -5.63 19.85 -5.68
C GLY A 147 -4.87 18.72 -6.35
N GLN A 148 -3.70 18.35 -5.85
CA GLN A 148 -2.91 17.23 -6.36
C GLN A 148 -2.87 16.06 -5.38
N PHE A 149 -2.60 14.88 -5.91
CA PHE A 149 -2.35 13.68 -5.11
C PHE A 149 -0.93 13.70 -4.57
N ALA A 150 -0.80 13.60 -3.24
CA ALA A 150 0.50 13.61 -2.56
C ALA A 150 0.62 12.49 -1.51
N LEU A 151 1.86 12.18 -1.17
CA LEU A 151 2.21 11.44 0.03
C LEU A 151 2.79 12.44 1.04
N ILE A 152 2.27 12.45 2.27
CA ILE A 152 2.75 13.33 3.33
C ILE A 152 3.14 12.47 4.53
N GLU A 153 4.30 12.76 5.10
CA GLU A 153 4.86 11.96 6.18
C GLU A 153 5.22 12.83 7.40
N GLY A 154 4.89 12.35 8.59
CA GLY A 154 5.25 13.04 9.81
C GLY A 154 4.81 12.32 11.08
N LYS A 155 5.22 12.88 12.22
CA LYS A 155 4.77 12.46 13.55
C LYS A 155 3.44 13.12 13.87
N VAL A 156 2.45 12.32 14.23
CA VAL A 156 1.16 12.82 14.72
C VAL A 156 1.34 13.47 16.07
N LEU A 157 0.96 14.72 16.19
CA LEU A 157 1.06 15.46 17.43
C LEU A 157 -0.14 15.24 18.36
N SER A 158 -1.34 15.21 17.79
CA SER A 158 -2.56 14.96 18.55
C SER A 158 -3.67 14.43 17.68
N VAL A 159 -4.59 13.68 18.30
CA VAL A 159 -5.83 13.25 17.69
C VAL A 159 -7.00 13.85 18.47
N ARG A 160 -7.93 14.51 17.76
CA ARG A 160 -9.10 15.18 18.34
C ARG A 160 -10.35 14.79 17.58
N GLU A 161 -11.44 14.66 18.31
CA GLU A 161 -12.77 14.44 17.72
C GLU A 161 -13.60 15.72 17.85
N ASN A 162 -14.22 16.11 16.73
CA ASN A 162 -15.19 17.22 16.73
C ASN A 162 -16.36 16.86 15.81
N GLY A 163 -17.55 16.78 16.39
CA GLY A 163 -18.75 16.35 15.69
C GLY A 163 -18.57 14.97 15.04
N ALA A 164 -18.77 14.88 13.74
CA ALA A 164 -18.66 13.67 12.95
C ALA A 164 -17.22 13.39 12.43
N THR A 165 -16.23 14.21 12.79
CA THR A 165 -14.89 14.17 12.23
C THR A 165 -13.84 13.90 13.29
N ILE A 166 -12.87 13.03 12.96
CA ILE A 166 -11.64 12.80 13.71
C ILE A 166 -10.54 13.58 12.98
N TYR A 167 -9.81 14.41 13.71
CA TYR A 167 -8.68 15.19 13.22
C TYR A 167 -7.39 14.58 13.72
N VAL A 168 -6.52 14.20 12.82
CA VAL A 168 -5.15 13.73 13.08
C VAL A 168 -4.23 14.91 12.75
N ASN A 169 -3.72 15.58 13.79
CA ASN A 169 -2.99 16.83 13.64
C ASN A 169 -1.49 16.61 13.69
N PHE A 170 -0.76 17.26 12.80
CA PHE A 170 0.70 17.20 12.72
C PHE A 170 1.41 18.42 13.31
N GLY A 171 0.66 19.45 13.69
CA GLY A 171 1.18 20.65 14.32
C GLY A 171 0.25 21.19 15.39
N ARG A 172 0.69 22.25 16.10
CA ARG A 172 -0.05 22.88 17.19
C ARG A 172 -1.08 23.89 16.71
N ARG A 173 -0.85 24.48 15.55
CA ARG A 173 -1.69 25.51 14.94
C ARG A 173 -2.67 24.88 13.97
N TRP A 174 -3.69 24.23 14.51
CA TRP A 174 -4.71 23.47 13.78
C TRP A 174 -5.32 24.20 12.56
N ALA A 175 -5.29 25.54 12.54
CA ALA A 175 -5.80 26.35 11.45
C ALA A 175 -4.74 26.65 10.36
N GLN A 176 -3.49 26.26 10.56
CA GLN A 176 -2.37 26.56 9.67
C GLN A 176 -1.57 25.32 9.31
N ASP A 177 -1.37 24.44 10.28
CA ASP A 177 -0.55 23.24 10.12
C ASP A 177 -1.36 22.14 9.39
N PHE A 178 -0.65 21.19 8.79
CA PHE A 178 -1.25 20.08 8.08
C PHE A 178 -2.04 19.17 9.04
N ALA A 179 -3.20 18.72 8.59
CA ALA A 179 -4.02 17.75 9.29
C ALA A 179 -4.63 16.71 8.34
N VAL A 180 -4.94 15.54 8.89
CA VAL A 180 -5.75 14.53 8.21
C VAL A 180 -7.10 14.44 8.89
N THR A 181 -8.17 14.34 8.11
CA THR A 181 -9.52 14.12 8.61
C THR A 181 -10.00 12.72 8.28
N ILE A 182 -10.65 12.10 9.24
CA ILE A 182 -11.35 10.82 9.09
C ILE A 182 -12.79 11.04 9.55
N LEU A 183 -13.74 10.77 8.68
CA LEU A 183 -15.15 10.82 9.11
C LEU A 183 -15.47 9.59 9.96
N LYS A 184 -16.20 9.79 11.08
CA LYS A 184 -16.53 8.73 12.05
C LYS A 184 -17.27 7.55 11.41
N ARG A 185 -18.00 7.76 10.31
CA ARG A 185 -18.63 6.68 9.55
C ARG A 185 -17.64 5.64 9.01
N HIS A 186 -16.37 6.03 8.78
CA HIS A 186 -15.31 5.14 8.30
C HIS A 186 -14.55 4.43 9.43
N ARG A 187 -14.85 4.74 10.70
CA ARG A 187 -14.11 4.20 11.86
C ARG A 187 -14.11 2.67 11.88
N ARG A 188 -15.18 2.02 11.44
CA ARG A 188 -15.26 0.55 11.40
C ARG A 188 -14.26 -0.04 10.41
N ASP A 189 -14.08 0.60 9.24
CA ASP A 189 -13.15 0.15 8.21
C ASP A 189 -11.70 0.27 8.70
N PHE A 190 -11.39 1.39 9.39
CA PHE A 190 -10.08 1.60 10.01
C PHE A 190 -9.80 0.58 11.12
N ALA A 191 -10.77 0.33 12.00
CA ALA A 191 -10.64 -0.66 13.08
C ALA A 191 -10.44 -2.07 12.52
N ALA A 192 -11.18 -2.45 11.46
CA ALA A 192 -11.01 -3.73 10.78
C ALA A 192 -9.61 -3.90 10.15
N ALA A 193 -8.91 -2.79 9.88
CA ALA A 193 -7.54 -2.76 9.40
C ALA A 193 -6.50 -2.67 10.52
N ASN A 194 -6.90 -2.82 11.78
CA ASN A 194 -6.06 -2.61 12.96
C ASN A 194 -5.42 -1.21 13.03
N ILE A 195 -6.14 -0.21 12.54
CA ILE A 195 -5.77 1.20 12.64
C ILE A 195 -6.83 1.90 13.50
N ASP A 196 -6.60 2.04 14.80
CA ASP A 196 -7.40 2.98 15.59
C ASP A 196 -6.84 4.38 15.39
N PRO A 197 -7.63 5.33 14.86
CA PRO A 197 -7.16 6.70 14.69
C PRO A 197 -6.63 7.33 15.98
N LYS A 198 -7.12 6.95 17.16
CA LYS A 198 -6.63 7.45 18.45
C LYS A 198 -5.22 6.97 18.79
N GLU A 199 -4.88 5.76 18.38
CA GLU A 199 -3.55 5.19 18.59
C GLU A 199 -2.48 5.74 17.65
N LEU A 200 -2.87 6.58 16.69
CA LEU A 200 -1.93 7.28 15.81
C LEU A 200 -1.20 8.41 16.53
N GLU A 201 -1.71 8.91 17.67
CA GLU A 201 -1.04 9.96 18.44
C GLU A 201 0.37 9.52 18.86
N GLY A 202 1.35 10.36 18.59
CA GLY A 202 2.76 10.07 18.83
C GLY A 202 3.43 9.17 17.78
N ARG A 203 2.67 8.53 16.89
CA ARG A 203 3.21 7.67 15.85
C ARG A 203 3.70 8.48 14.64
N ARG A 204 4.68 7.95 13.94
CA ARG A 204 5.06 8.45 12.63
C ARG A 204 4.22 7.74 11.58
N ILE A 205 3.53 8.50 10.74
CA ILE A 205 2.68 7.93 9.69
C ILE A 205 2.99 8.59 8.35
N ARG A 206 2.67 7.87 7.27
CA ARG A 206 2.59 8.39 5.92
C ARG A 206 1.16 8.32 5.46
N VAL A 207 0.66 9.42 4.93
CA VAL A 207 -0.71 9.53 4.43
C VAL A 207 -0.69 9.83 2.94
N ARG A 208 -1.60 9.24 2.20
CA ARG A 208 -1.78 9.44 0.76
C ARG A 208 -3.18 9.95 0.44
N GLY A 209 -3.25 10.87 -0.48
CA GLY A 209 -4.54 11.41 -0.92
C GLY A 209 -4.40 12.75 -1.62
N TRP A 210 -5.54 13.38 -1.84
CA TRP A 210 -5.62 14.71 -2.44
C TRP A 210 -5.45 15.78 -1.37
N VAL A 211 -4.60 16.75 -1.63
CA VAL A 211 -4.39 17.89 -0.73
C VAL A 211 -5.47 18.91 -0.98
N GLU A 212 -6.24 19.19 0.05
CA GLU A 212 -7.26 20.25 0.06
C GLU A 212 -6.78 21.43 0.91
N GLN A 213 -7.45 22.56 0.75
CA GLN A 213 -7.24 23.74 1.57
C GLN A 213 -8.58 24.12 2.20
N ARG A 214 -8.62 24.12 3.53
CA ARG A 214 -9.74 24.70 4.28
C ARG A 214 -9.23 25.92 5.04
N ARG A 215 -8.88 25.81 6.29
CA ARG A 215 -8.12 26.84 7.01
C ARG A 215 -6.62 26.63 6.83
N GLY A 216 -6.13 25.43 7.13
CA GLY A 216 -4.82 24.92 6.78
C GLY A 216 -4.90 23.86 5.68
N PRO A 217 -3.76 23.33 5.20
CA PRO A 217 -3.75 22.21 4.28
C PRO A 217 -4.28 20.95 4.98
N ILE A 218 -5.15 20.22 4.29
CA ILE A 218 -5.85 19.07 4.85
C ILE A 218 -5.91 17.94 3.83
N MET A 219 -6.00 16.72 4.32
CA MET A 219 -6.25 15.53 3.51
C MET A 219 -7.34 14.70 4.16
N GLU A 220 -8.35 14.29 3.40
CA GLU A 220 -9.35 13.35 3.89
C GLU A 220 -8.89 11.91 3.68
N ALA A 221 -8.87 11.13 4.77
CA ALA A 221 -8.68 9.69 4.71
C ALA A 221 -10.03 8.99 4.92
N SER A 222 -10.52 8.35 3.89
CA SER A 222 -11.78 7.61 3.87
C SER A 222 -11.60 6.10 3.85
N ALA A 223 -10.35 5.63 3.68
CA ALA A 223 -9.99 4.22 3.62
C ALA A 223 -8.68 3.97 4.37
N PRO A 224 -8.53 2.83 5.06
CA PRO A 224 -7.35 2.54 5.87
C PRO A 224 -6.06 2.47 5.07
N GLU A 225 -6.09 2.03 3.82
CA GLU A 225 -4.92 1.98 2.93
C GLU A 225 -4.29 3.35 2.64
N GLN A 226 -4.98 4.44 3.00
CA GLN A 226 -4.42 5.78 2.90
C GLN A 226 -3.41 6.09 4.01
N ILE A 227 -3.37 5.30 5.08
CA ILE A 227 -2.50 5.53 6.23
C ILE A 227 -1.52 4.36 6.40
N GLU A 228 -0.24 4.65 6.27
CA GLU A 228 0.85 3.73 6.59
C GLU A 228 1.50 4.15 7.91
N VAL A 229 1.47 3.28 8.93
CA VAL A 229 2.24 3.50 10.17
C VAL A 229 3.69 3.12 9.92
N ILE A 230 4.61 4.06 10.12
CA ILE A 230 6.04 3.89 9.90
C ILE A 230 6.69 3.49 11.22
N ARG A 231 7.48 2.43 11.18
CA ARG A 231 8.26 1.93 12.32
C ARG A 231 9.62 2.61 12.40
#